data_b3c4e5def6bfb714868c52eb3acc7142
#
_entry.id   b3c4e5def6bfb714868c52eb3acc7142
#
_cell.length_a   1.000
_cell.length_b   1.000
_cell.length_c   1.000
_cell.angle_alpha   90.00
_cell.angle_beta   90.00
_cell.angle_gamma   90.00
#
_symmetry.space_group_name_H-M   'P 1'
#
loop_
_entity.id
_entity.type
_entity.pdbx_description
1 polymer ?
#
loop_
_entity_poly.entity_id
_entity_poly.type
_entity_poly.pdbx_seq_one_letter_code
_entity_poly.pdbx_strand_id
1 'polypeptide(L)'
;LYSSQEPQETNPMFPAGRSHLPTATIDMNPEVLARLREWAKVDGTKIRQINAYSPSMGRTIPLVWIPAKDTSQPRPVLYALGGGDGGQGENNWITRTDMVDYMRERNVHVIMPMLGAYSLYSDWETELPAQGGKQMWETFLTHELPGPLEKAIGTNGKRSLIGMSMSGATALIYATHQPGLYDSVGSLSGCGLTNSWVGRRTVAATIYNAPAEPDDPWGPMNSPQSRYNDVYINAEKLADQPNLYVFSASGTYGINDMNGPNAPKEWEKKDRRTAGFQIEAAANYCNHLLKSRTDSLGIRDNISWDFRLTGTHSWGYWQDALHRFWPIMARGFGLDGGSVPDMDTDGEIVDGSSALTTNDLLSSDSVLSSED
;
A
#
# COMPACT_ATOMS: atom_id res chain seq x y z
N LEU A 1 13.26 -21.82 3.85
CA LEU A 1 12.05 -21.04 4.13
C LEU A 1 10.84 -21.53 3.36
N TYR A 2 11.06 -22.06 2.15
CA TYR A 2 10.03 -22.57 1.26
C TYR A 2 10.44 -23.94 0.75
N SER A 3 9.52 -24.91 0.83
CA SER A 3 9.74 -26.27 0.35
C SER A 3 9.72 -26.37 -1.18
N SER A 4 9.05 -25.44 -1.84
CA SER A 4 9.00 -25.30 -3.29
C SER A 4 8.88 -23.82 -3.62
N GLN A 5 9.55 -23.39 -4.68
CA GLN A 5 9.53 -22.03 -5.18
C GLN A 5 8.83 -21.94 -6.54
N GLU A 6 8.14 -22.99 -6.94
CA GLU A 6 7.32 -22.96 -8.14
C GLU A 6 6.12 -22.06 -7.93
N PRO A 7 5.84 -21.14 -8.89
CA PRO A 7 4.71 -20.26 -8.81
C PRO A 7 3.38 -21.01 -8.75
N GLN A 8 2.42 -20.45 -8.01
CA GLN A 8 1.03 -20.89 -8.07
C GLN A 8 0.34 -20.16 -9.23
N GLU A 9 0.37 -20.76 -10.41
CA GLU A 9 -0.03 -20.12 -11.68
C GLU A 9 -1.52 -19.75 -11.73
N THR A 10 -2.37 -20.57 -11.13
CA THR A 10 -3.82 -20.42 -11.22
C THR A 10 -4.39 -19.93 -9.90
N ASN A 11 -5.28 -18.93 -9.95
CA ASN A 11 -6.06 -18.52 -8.80
C ASN A 11 -7.03 -19.64 -8.40
N PRO A 12 -6.89 -20.23 -7.20
CA PRO A 12 -7.74 -21.37 -6.80
C PRO A 12 -9.22 -21.00 -6.64
N MET A 13 -9.52 -19.72 -6.32
CA MET A 13 -10.91 -19.25 -6.20
C MET A 13 -11.54 -18.90 -7.56
N PHE A 14 -10.74 -18.53 -8.53
CA PHE A 14 -11.19 -18.11 -9.86
C PHE A 14 -10.34 -18.74 -10.96
N PRO A 15 -10.44 -20.07 -11.13
CA PRO A 15 -9.58 -20.75 -12.12
C PRO A 15 -9.83 -20.32 -13.56
N ALA A 16 -11.04 -19.80 -13.85
CA ALA A 16 -11.43 -19.24 -15.17
C ALA A 16 -11.25 -17.71 -15.25
N GLY A 17 -10.63 -17.09 -14.24
CA GLY A 17 -10.53 -15.62 -14.16
C GLY A 17 -11.81 -14.94 -13.71
N ARG A 18 -11.84 -13.61 -13.80
CA ARG A 18 -12.96 -12.77 -13.32
C ARG A 18 -13.69 -12.03 -14.42
N SER A 19 -13.25 -12.11 -15.68
CA SER A 19 -13.77 -11.28 -16.78
C SER A 19 -15.27 -11.41 -17.02
N HIS A 20 -15.86 -12.56 -16.67
CA HIS A 20 -17.29 -12.83 -16.80
C HIS A 20 -18.14 -12.33 -15.62
N LEU A 21 -17.50 -11.86 -14.55
CA LEU A 21 -18.18 -11.38 -13.35
C LEU A 21 -18.69 -9.95 -13.53
N PRO A 22 -19.81 -9.57 -12.88
CA PRO A 22 -20.33 -8.21 -12.94
C PRO A 22 -19.36 -7.20 -12.32
N THR A 23 -19.57 -5.94 -12.66
CA THR A 23 -18.80 -4.81 -12.14
C THR A 23 -19.61 -3.99 -11.13
N ALA A 24 -18.96 -3.02 -10.45
CA ALA A 24 -19.60 -2.21 -9.43
C ALA A 24 -20.60 -1.21 -10.03
N THR A 25 -21.57 -0.83 -9.22
CA THR A 25 -22.45 0.30 -9.49
C THR A 25 -22.00 1.51 -8.69
N ILE A 26 -21.80 2.63 -9.35
CA ILE A 26 -21.24 3.84 -8.74
C ILE A 26 -22.33 4.85 -8.40
N ASP A 27 -22.36 5.31 -7.15
CA ASP A 27 -23.18 6.41 -6.67
C ASP A 27 -22.27 7.62 -6.41
N MET A 28 -22.44 8.67 -7.24
CA MET A 28 -21.63 9.89 -7.19
C MET A 28 -22.11 10.91 -6.15
N ASN A 29 -23.29 10.71 -5.56
CA ASN A 29 -23.90 11.65 -4.64
C ASN A 29 -24.47 10.95 -3.40
N PRO A 30 -23.66 10.15 -2.68
CA PRO A 30 -24.15 9.45 -1.50
C PRO A 30 -24.34 10.40 -0.33
N GLU A 31 -25.06 9.94 0.69
CA GLU A 31 -25.00 10.57 2.00
C GLU A 31 -23.59 10.40 2.57
N VAL A 32 -22.97 11.53 2.95
CA VAL A 32 -21.59 11.52 3.46
C VAL A 32 -21.55 10.98 4.88
N LEU A 33 -20.64 10.04 5.14
CA LEU A 33 -20.43 9.47 6.45
C LEU A 33 -20.02 10.55 7.47
N ALA A 34 -20.58 10.47 8.69
CA ALA A 34 -20.32 11.46 9.75
C ALA A 34 -18.81 11.57 10.06
N ARG A 35 -18.11 10.45 10.16
CA ARG A 35 -16.66 10.45 10.40
C ARG A 35 -15.88 11.19 9.31
N LEU A 36 -16.33 11.08 8.08
CA LEU A 36 -15.65 11.73 6.95
C LEU A 36 -15.88 13.26 6.98
N ARG A 37 -17.07 13.71 7.36
CA ARG A 37 -17.35 15.13 7.56
C ARG A 37 -16.49 15.73 8.66
N GLU A 38 -16.30 14.99 9.75
CA GLU A 38 -15.59 15.47 10.92
C GLU A 38 -14.08 15.58 10.67
N TRP A 39 -13.42 14.49 10.30
CA TRP A 39 -11.97 14.48 10.24
C TRP A 39 -11.38 14.79 8.86
N ALA A 40 -12.10 14.60 7.79
CA ALA A 40 -11.64 14.89 6.43
C ALA A 40 -12.17 16.24 5.90
N LYS A 41 -13.07 16.91 6.61
CA LYS A 41 -13.68 18.20 6.21
C LYS A 41 -14.17 18.17 4.76
N VAL A 42 -14.98 17.19 4.43
CA VAL A 42 -15.52 17.00 3.07
C VAL A 42 -16.31 18.21 2.67
N ASP A 43 -15.85 18.95 1.69
CA ASP A 43 -16.45 20.20 1.19
C ASP A 43 -16.96 20.10 -0.27
N GLY A 44 -16.80 18.94 -0.89
CA GLY A 44 -17.19 18.70 -2.28
C GLY A 44 -16.24 19.28 -3.33
N THR A 45 -15.21 20.02 -2.92
CA THR A 45 -14.20 20.59 -3.82
C THR A 45 -12.89 19.83 -3.80
N LYS A 46 -12.32 19.59 -2.62
CA LYS A 46 -11.06 18.85 -2.47
C LYS A 46 -11.26 17.39 -2.08
N ILE A 47 -12.26 17.11 -1.25
CA ILE A 47 -12.55 15.78 -0.76
C ILE A 47 -14.03 15.50 -0.94
N ARG A 48 -14.34 14.41 -1.62
CA ARG A 48 -15.72 13.96 -1.86
C ARG A 48 -15.88 12.52 -1.45
N GLN A 49 -17.11 12.09 -1.23
CA GLN A 49 -17.44 10.68 -1.07
C GLN A 49 -18.14 10.15 -2.33
N ILE A 50 -17.77 8.95 -2.72
CA ILE A 50 -18.45 8.13 -3.72
C ILE A 50 -18.80 6.83 -3.05
N ASN A 51 -19.94 6.22 -3.39
CA ASN A 51 -20.23 4.86 -2.99
C ASN A 51 -20.17 3.93 -4.21
N ALA A 52 -19.64 2.74 -3.99
CA ALA A 52 -19.59 1.68 -5.01
C ALA A 52 -20.22 0.41 -4.45
N TYR A 53 -21.26 -0.09 -5.12
CA TYR A 53 -21.83 -1.39 -4.78
C TYR A 53 -20.97 -2.51 -5.35
N SER A 54 -20.52 -3.40 -4.46
CA SER A 54 -19.73 -4.58 -4.82
C SER A 54 -20.64 -5.80 -5.01
N PRO A 55 -20.75 -6.33 -6.22
CA PRO A 55 -21.53 -7.56 -6.44
C PRO A 55 -20.99 -8.76 -5.69
N SER A 56 -19.66 -8.93 -5.63
CA SER A 56 -19.05 -10.08 -4.96
C SER A 56 -19.22 -10.05 -3.45
N MET A 57 -19.24 -8.87 -2.83
CA MET A 57 -19.44 -8.71 -1.39
C MET A 57 -20.90 -8.46 -1.01
N GLY A 58 -21.77 -8.14 -2.00
CA GLY A 58 -23.18 -7.90 -1.75
C GLY A 58 -23.47 -6.69 -0.88
N ARG A 59 -22.62 -5.67 -0.92
CA ARG A 59 -22.74 -4.46 -0.10
C ARG A 59 -22.11 -3.24 -0.76
N THR A 60 -22.50 -2.08 -0.28
CA THR A 60 -21.97 -0.79 -0.72
C THR A 60 -20.71 -0.43 0.03
N ILE A 61 -19.67 -0.05 -0.71
CA ILE A 61 -18.38 0.36 -0.17
C ILE A 61 -18.24 1.88 -0.34
N PRO A 62 -18.12 2.63 0.76
CA PRO A 62 -17.82 4.06 0.70
C PRO A 62 -16.37 4.28 0.31
N LEU A 63 -16.15 5.23 -0.59
CA LEU A 63 -14.83 5.63 -1.09
C LEU A 63 -14.63 7.12 -0.86
N VAL A 64 -13.43 7.52 -0.51
CA VAL A 64 -12.99 8.90 -0.65
C VAL A 64 -12.52 9.11 -2.08
N TRP A 65 -12.96 10.19 -2.68
CA TRP A 65 -12.43 10.71 -3.93
C TRP A 65 -11.81 12.09 -3.69
N ILE A 66 -10.55 12.21 -3.99
CA ILE A 66 -9.83 13.49 -4.04
C ILE A 66 -9.67 13.84 -5.51
N PRO A 67 -10.49 14.76 -6.06
CA PRO A 67 -10.38 15.12 -7.46
C PRO A 67 -9.04 15.80 -7.78
N ALA A 68 -8.51 15.58 -8.97
CA ALA A 68 -7.40 16.38 -9.48
C ALA A 68 -7.75 17.87 -9.45
N LYS A 69 -6.77 18.75 -9.30
CA LYS A 69 -7.01 20.18 -9.19
C LYS A 69 -7.61 20.76 -10.48
N ASP A 70 -7.07 20.36 -11.60
CA ASP A 70 -7.54 20.75 -12.93
C ASP A 70 -8.13 19.54 -13.65
N THR A 71 -9.44 19.51 -13.79
CA THR A 71 -10.20 18.46 -14.49
C THR A 71 -10.67 18.87 -15.88
N SER A 72 -10.08 19.93 -16.46
CA SER A 72 -10.40 20.37 -17.81
C SER A 72 -10.08 19.33 -18.89
N GLN A 73 -9.25 18.38 -18.57
CA GLN A 73 -8.95 17.19 -19.38
C GLN A 73 -8.91 15.95 -18.50
N PRO A 74 -9.02 14.73 -19.06
CA PRO A 74 -8.90 13.50 -18.30
C PRO A 74 -7.55 13.39 -17.57
N ARG A 75 -7.56 12.90 -16.32
CA ARG A 75 -6.38 12.78 -15.46
C ARG A 75 -6.19 11.34 -14.98
N PRO A 76 -4.96 10.96 -14.61
CA PRO A 76 -4.70 9.65 -14.04
C PRO A 76 -5.31 9.51 -12.64
N VAL A 77 -5.37 8.27 -12.15
CA VAL A 77 -5.88 7.95 -10.81
C VAL A 77 -4.87 7.15 -10.00
N LEU A 78 -4.72 7.51 -8.73
CA LEU A 78 -4.02 6.76 -7.70
C LEU A 78 -5.04 6.09 -6.79
N TYR A 79 -5.00 4.77 -6.70
CA TYR A 79 -5.70 4.01 -5.66
C TYR A 79 -4.80 3.93 -4.43
N ALA A 80 -5.24 4.54 -3.31
CA ALA A 80 -4.48 4.59 -2.07
C ALA A 80 -5.17 3.74 -1.00
N LEU A 81 -4.52 2.66 -0.61
CA LEU A 81 -5.06 1.72 0.38
C LEU A 81 -4.58 2.09 1.78
N GLY A 82 -5.42 1.80 2.75
CA GLY A 82 -5.16 2.09 4.16
C GLY A 82 -4.40 1.01 4.89
N GLY A 83 -4.07 1.28 6.15
CA GLY A 83 -3.48 0.32 7.07
C GLY A 83 -4.50 -0.67 7.64
N GLY A 84 -4.19 -1.24 8.79
CA GLY A 84 -4.97 -2.32 9.42
C GLY A 84 -6.45 -2.03 9.65
N ASP A 85 -6.80 -0.79 9.90
CA ASP A 85 -8.19 -0.37 10.14
C ASP A 85 -9.01 -0.12 8.86
N GLY A 86 -8.44 -0.32 7.69
CA GLY A 86 -9.14 -0.14 6.41
C GLY A 86 -9.59 1.29 6.14
N GLY A 87 -8.96 2.29 6.73
CA GLY A 87 -9.35 3.69 6.61
C GLY A 87 -10.60 4.05 7.41
N GLN A 88 -11.02 3.21 8.35
CA GLN A 88 -12.19 3.46 9.20
C GLN A 88 -11.89 4.37 10.39
N GLY A 89 -10.62 4.45 10.81
CA GLY A 89 -10.15 5.27 11.93
C GLY A 89 -9.60 6.63 11.51
N GLU A 90 -9.17 7.40 12.49
CA GLU A 90 -8.65 8.75 12.30
C GLU A 90 -7.25 8.84 11.68
N ASN A 91 -6.50 7.73 11.68
CA ASN A 91 -5.13 7.69 11.17
C ASN A 91 -5.11 7.13 9.75
N ASN A 92 -5.02 8.00 8.76
CA ASN A 92 -5.07 7.65 7.36
C ASN A 92 -4.29 8.66 6.50
N TRP A 93 -4.23 8.46 5.20
CA TRP A 93 -3.54 9.34 4.26
C TRP A 93 -4.00 10.79 4.31
N ILE A 94 -5.28 11.05 4.61
CA ILE A 94 -5.85 12.40 4.63
C ILE A 94 -5.44 13.16 5.89
N THR A 95 -5.56 12.50 7.04
CA THR A 95 -5.37 13.14 8.35
C THR A 95 -3.92 13.22 8.78
N ARG A 96 -3.06 12.35 8.24
CA ARG A 96 -1.67 12.17 8.71
C ARG A 96 -0.60 12.53 7.68
N THR A 97 -0.99 12.85 6.45
CA THR A 97 -0.07 13.22 5.37
C THR A 97 -0.59 14.43 4.60
N ASP A 98 0.25 14.94 3.71
CA ASP A 98 -0.08 16.01 2.76
C ASP A 98 -0.70 15.49 1.45
N MET A 99 -1.10 14.23 1.39
CA MET A 99 -1.55 13.57 0.16
C MET A 99 -2.63 14.37 -0.59
N VAL A 100 -3.58 15.01 0.12
CA VAL A 100 -4.68 15.73 -0.53
C VAL A 100 -4.13 16.80 -1.47
N ASP A 101 -3.39 17.77 -0.94
CA ASP A 101 -2.86 18.87 -1.75
C ASP A 101 -1.73 18.41 -2.66
N TYR A 102 -0.88 17.50 -2.19
CA TYR A 102 0.24 16.98 -2.95
C TYR A 102 -0.20 16.32 -4.26
N MET A 103 -1.20 15.45 -4.22
CA MET A 103 -1.69 14.76 -5.42
C MET A 103 -2.58 15.64 -6.28
N ARG A 104 -3.41 16.50 -5.68
CA ARG A 104 -4.23 17.45 -6.41
C ARG A 104 -3.39 18.39 -7.28
N GLU A 105 -2.34 18.96 -6.72
CA GLU A 105 -1.43 19.87 -7.43
C GLU A 105 -0.69 19.21 -8.60
N ARG A 106 -0.54 17.89 -8.55
CA ARG A 106 0.05 17.07 -9.62
C ARG A 106 -1.00 16.58 -10.62
N ASN A 107 -2.23 17.01 -10.47
CA ASN A 107 -3.36 16.64 -11.32
C ASN A 107 -3.59 15.12 -11.40
N VAL A 108 -3.59 14.47 -10.25
CA VAL A 108 -3.90 13.05 -10.09
C VAL A 108 -5.12 12.91 -9.18
N HIS A 109 -6.13 12.19 -9.65
CA HIS A 109 -7.23 11.76 -8.80
C HIS A 109 -6.74 10.75 -7.77
N VAL A 110 -7.29 10.77 -6.56
CA VAL A 110 -7.04 9.73 -5.56
C VAL A 110 -8.35 9.08 -5.15
N ILE A 111 -8.34 7.77 -5.06
CA ILE A 111 -9.45 6.96 -4.57
C ILE A 111 -8.96 6.12 -3.38
N MET A 112 -9.70 6.20 -2.28
CA MET A 112 -9.41 5.44 -1.05
C MET A 112 -10.66 4.71 -0.58
N PRO A 113 -10.63 3.37 -0.42
CA PRO A 113 -11.73 2.67 0.23
C PRO A 113 -11.79 3.05 1.73
N MET A 114 -13.00 3.17 2.25
CA MET A 114 -13.27 3.54 3.65
C MET A 114 -13.76 2.37 4.49
N LEU A 115 -13.57 1.17 4.00
CA LEU A 115 -13.79 -0.12 4.66
C LEU A 115 -12.62 -1.05 4.35
N GLY A 116 -12.67 -2.26 4.87
CA GLY A 116 -11.64 -3.28 4.65
C GLY A 116 -10.74 -3.49 5.86
N ALA A 117 -11.19 -3.10 7.07
CA ALA A 117 -10.46 -3.36 8.29
C ALA A 117 -10.09 -4.83 8.41
N TYR A 118 -8.84 -5.09 8.73
CA TYR A 118 -8.25 -6.41 8.95
C TYR A 118 -8.33 -7.38 7.78
N SER A 119 -8.73 -6.91 6.60
CA SER A 119 -9.02 -7.77 5.44
C SER A 119 -7.81 -8.11 4.59
N LEU A 120 -6.65 -7.47 4.79
CA LEU A 120 -5.50 -7.52 3.88
C LEU A 120 -5.87 -7.06 2.46
N TYR A 121 -7.06 -6.49 2.27
CA TYR A 121 -7.66 -6.21 0.96
C TYR A 121 -7.55 -7.40 -0.01
N SER A 122 -7.81 -8.60 0.53
CA SER A 122 -7.71 -9.87 -0.18
C SER A 122 -9.07 -10.55 -0.33
N ASP A 123 -9.13 -11.55 -1.19
CA ASP A 123 -10.27 -12.46 -1.30
C ASP A 123 -10.10 -13.59 -0.29
N TRP A 124 -11.05 -13.70 0.65
CA TRP A 124 -11.01 -14.70 1.72
C TRP A 124 -11.83 -15.94 1.38
N GLU A 125 -11.32 -17.09 1.78
CA GLU A 125 -12.06 -18.36 1.70
C GLU A 125 -13.24 -18.41 2.69
N THR A 126 -13.12 -17.70 3.82
CA THR A 126 -14.14 -17.66 4.89
C THR A 126 -14.74 -16.28 5.01
N GLU A 127 -15.96 -16.20 5.55
CA GLU A 127 -16.59 -14.93 5.88
C GLU A 127 -16.04 -14.34 7.18
N LEU A 128 -16.09 -13.01 7.29
CA LEU A 128 -15.77 -12.27 8.50
C LEU A 128 -17.00 -11.44 8.92
N PRO A 129 -17.95 -12.03 9.68
CA PRO A 129 -19.23 -11.39 9.98
C PRO A 129 -19.10 -10.04 10.66
N ALA A 130 -18.09 -9.87 11.54
CA ALA A 130 -17.81 -8.61 12.23
C ALA A 130 -17.42 -7.47 11.29
N GLN A 131 -17.01 -7.78 10.05
CA GLN A 131 -16.63 -6.81 9.02
C GLN A 131 -17.49 -6.93 7.76
N GLY A 132 -18.77 -7.26 7.93
CA GLY A 132 -19.76 -7.24 6.87
C GLY A 132 -19.94 -8.54 6.08
N GLY A 133 -19.28 -9.62 6.44
CA GLY A 133 -19.43 -10.94 5.83
C GLY A 133 -18.34 -11.29 4.83
N LYS A 134 -18.66 -11.39 3.56
CA LYS A 134 -17.69 -11.73 2.51
C LYS A 134 -16.60 -10.68 2.38
N GLN A 135 -15.35 -11.16 2.31
CA GLN A 135 -14.18 -10.34 2.08
C GLN A 135 -13.63 -10.67 0.68
N MET A 136 -14.09 -9.94 -0.33
CA MET A 136 -13.69 -10.11 -1.74
C MET A 136 -13.04 -8.84 -2.25
N TRP A 137 -12.05 -8.34 -1.51
CA TRP A 137 -11.47 -7.03 -1.73
C TRP A 137 -10.59 -6.95 -2.98
N GLU A 138 -9.85 -8.01 -3.30
CA GLU A 138 -9.08 -8.02 -4.53
C GLU A 138 -10.01 -8.03 -5.74
N THR A 139 -11.05 -8.86 -5.73
CA THR A 139 -12.07 -8.86 -6.79
C THR A 139 -12.73 -7.49 -6.93
N PHE A 140 -13.07 -6.85 -5.81
CA PHE A 140 -13.65 -5.50 -5.82
C PHE A 140 -12.69 -4.47 -6.41
N LEU A 141 -11.49 -4.36 -5.85
CA LEU A 141 -10.54 -3.28 -6.18
C LEU A 141 -9.90 -3.44 -7.56
N THR A 142 -9.74 -4.66 -8.05
CA THR A 142 -9.04 -4.92 -9.31
C THR A 142 -9.95 -5.25 -10.48
N HIS A 143 -11.16 -5.73 -10.23
CA HIS A 143 -12.11 -6.11 -11.28
C HIS A 143 -13.39 -5.28 -11.26
N GLU A 144 -14.08 -5.20 -10.11
CA GLU A 144 -15.41 -4.58 -10.06
C GLU A 144 -15.36 -3.06 -10.15
N LEU A 145 -14.38 -2.43 -9.50
CA LEU A 145 -14.34 -0.99 -9.30
C LEU A 145 -13.73 -0.19 -10.46
N PRO A 146 -12.54 -0.54 -11.03
CA PRO A 146 -11.80 0.38 -11.88
C PRO A 146 -12.58 0.87 -13.10
N GLY A 147 -13.18 -0.01 -13.86
CA GLY A 147 -13.92 0.34 -15.08
C GLY A 147 -15.04 1.35 -14.84
N PRO A 148 -16.06 1.02 -14.03
CA PRO A 148 -17.16 1.95 -13.74
C PRO A 148 -16.73 3.25 -13.05
N LEU A 149 -15.81 3.15 -12.10
CA LEU A 149 -15.33 4.32 -11.37
C LEU A 149 -14.57 5.30 -12.26
N GLU A 150 -13.62 4.80 -13.02
CA GLU A 150 -12.79 5.64 -13.91
C GLU A 150 -13.63 6.30 -14.98
N LYS A 151 -14.67 5.62 -15.48
CA LYS A 151 -15.66 6.22 -16.38
C LYS A 151 -16.44 7.33 -15.68
N ALA A 152 -16.89 7.10 -14.44
CA ALA A 152 -17.69 8.07 -13.69
C ALA A 152 -16.92 9.36 -13.35
N ILE A 153 -15.65 9.27 -13.02
CA ILE A 153 -14.81 10.45 -12.70
C ILE A 153 -14.00 10.98 -13.87
N GLY A 154 -14.03 10.32 -15.01
CA GLY A 154 -13.41 10.82 -16.25
C GLY A 154 -11.89 10.73 -16.24
N THR A 155 -11.31 9.58 -15.89
CA THR A 155 -9.86 9.40 -15.93
C THR A 155 -9.33 9.23 -17.36
N ASN A 156 -8.01 9.32 -17.51
CA ASN A 156 -7.32 9.08 -18.77
C ASN A 156 -6.93 7.60 -18.98
N GLY A 157 -7.35 6.70 -18.09
CA GLY A 157 -7.01 5.28 -18.14
C GLY A 157 -5.66 4.92 -17.50
N LYS A 158 -4.84 5.89 -17.11
CA LYS A 158 -3.59 5.67 -16.38
C LYS A 158 -3.89 5.46 -14.89
N ARG A 159 -3.23 4.50 -14.28
CA ARG A 159 -3.60 3.98 -12.96
C ARG A 159 -2.37 3.64 -12.15
N SER A 160 -2.34 4.06 -10.88
CA SER A 160 -1.32 3.70 -9.91
C SER A 160 -1.96 3.14 -8.63
N LEU A 161 -1.19 2.38 -7.90
CA LEU A 161 -1.57 1.81 -6.60
C LEU A 161 -0.51 2.15 -5.57
N ILE A 162 -0.92 2.57 -4.39
CA ILE A 162 -0.05 2.67 -3.22
C ILE A 162 -0.71 1.98 -2.03
N GLY A 163 0.07 1.22 -1.29
CA GLY A 163 -0.35 0.61 -0.04
C GLY A 163 0.71 0.75 1.03
N MET A 164 0.28 0.76 2.29
CA MET A 164 1.18 0.85 3.44
C MET A 164 0.74 -0.10 4.55
N SER A 165 1.71 -0.60 5.31
CA SER A 165 1.43 -1.55 6.39
C SER A 165 0.69 -2.79 5.87
N MET A 166 -0.52 -3.06 6.37
CA MET A 166 -1.37 -4.15 5.84
C MET A 166 -1.46 -4.12 4.32
N SER A 167 -1.77 -2.97 3.73
CA SER A 167 -1.91 -2.84 2.29
C SER A 167 -0.60 -2.74 1.53
N GLY A 168 0.53 -2.59 2.21
CA GLY A 168 1.85 -2.72 1.58
C GLY A 168 2.06 -4.13 1.02
N ALA A 169 1.70 -5.16 1.78
CA ALA A 169 1.66 -6.54 1.28
C ALA A 169 0.64 -6.69 0.14
N THR A 170 -0.54 -6.10 0.28
CA THR A 170 -1.59 -6.12 -0.74
C THR A 170 -1.08 -5.58 -2.09
N ALA A 171 -0.38 -4.45 -2.09
CA ALA A 171 0.15 -3.84 -3.31
C ALA A 171 1.10 -4.80 -4.05
N LEU A 172 1.97 -5.48 -3.32
CA LEU A 172 2.87 -6.50 -3.89
C LEU A 172 2.09 -7.71 -4.42
N ILE A 173 1.09 -8.16 -3.69
CA ILE A 173 0.25 -9.29 -4.11
C ILE A 173 -0.50 -8.96 -5.40
N TYR A 174 -1.09 -7.78 -5.52
CA TYR A 174 -1.77 -7.35 -6.75
C TYR A 174 -0.79 -7.26 -7.93
N ALA A 175 0.43 -6.80 -7.70
CA ALA A 175 1.47 -6.75 -8.73
C ALA A 175 1.87 -8.15 -9.22
N THR A 176 1.83 -9.18 -8.37
CA THR A 176 2.07 -10.57 -8.81
C THR A 176 0.86 -11.19 -9.50
N HIS A 177 -0.35 -10.87 -9.06
CA HIS A 177 -1.57 -11.47 -9.61
C HIS A 177 -1.95 -10.85 -10.97
N GLN A 178 -1.78 -9.54 -11.10
CA GLN A 178 -2.18 -8.79 -12.29
C GLN A 178 -1.10 -7.79 -12.68
N PRO A 179 0.08 -8.26 -13.11
CA PRO A 179 1.16 -7.37 -13.52
C PRO A 179 0.71 -6.50 -14.70
N GLY A 180 0.93 -5.20 -14.59
CA GLY A 180 0.53 -4.24 -15.62
C GLY A 180 -0.90 -3.72 -15.54
N LEU A 181 -1.73 -4.20 -14.59
CA LEU A 181 -3.02 -3.56 -14.28
C LEU A 181 -2.80 -2.11 -13.83
N TYR A 182 -1.75 -1.87 -13.07
CA TYR A 182 -1.29 -0.55 -12.65
C TYR A 182 -0.03 -0.16 -13.42
N ASP A 183 0.03 1.09 -13.85
CA ASP A 183 1.21 1.65 -14.53
C ASP A 183 2.39 1.87 -13.58
N SER A 184 2.10 1.94 -12.30
CA SER A 184 3.07 1.93 -11.20
C SER A 184 2.45 1.37 -9.93
N VAL A 185 3.28 0.82 -9.05
CA VAL A 185 2.86 0.28 -7.74
C VAL A 185 3.86 0.71 -6.68
N GLY A 186 3.36 1.29 -5.59
CA GLY A 186 4.14 1.60 -4.38
C GLY A 186 3.73 0.71 -3.22
N SER A 187 4.68 -0.02 -2.67
CA SER A 187 4.50 -0.88 -1.50
C SER A 187 5.33 -0.35 -0.35
N LEU A 188 4.66 0.07 0.73
CA LEU A 188 5.32 0.68 1.88
C LEU A 188 5.14 -0.20 3.11
N SER A 189 6.26 -0.63 3.71
CA SER A 189 6.27 -1.26 5.03
C SER A 189 5.36 -2.48 5.17
N GLY A 190 5.26 -3.29 4.13
CA GLY A 190 4.47 -4.53 4.10
C GLY A 190 5.34 -5.77 3.97
N CYS A 191 4.82 -6.93 4.39
CA CYS A 191 5.47 -8.23 4.21
C CYS A 191 4.69 -9.08 3.21
N GLY A 192 5.23 -9.26 2.01
CA GLY A 192 4.63 -10.10 0.97
C GLY A 192 4.92 -11.59 1.09
N LEU A 193 5.75 -12.00 2.05
CA LEU A 193 6.11 -13.40 2.30
C LEU A 193 5.07 -14.10 3.17
N THR A 194 3.82 -14.07 2.76
CA THR A 194 2.66 -14.46 3.59
C THR A 194 2.60 -15.95 3.90
N ASN A 195 3.21 -16.79 3.07
CA ASN A 195 3.30 -18.24 3.29
C ASN A 195 4.63 -18.64 3.99
N SER A 196 5.21 -17.75 4.78
CA SER A 196 6.38 -17.98 5.63
C SER A 196 6.01 -17.78 7.10
N TRP A 197 6.86 -18.25 8.00
CA TRP A 197 6.65 -18.03 9.44
C TRP A 197 6.56 -16.54 9.81
N VAL A 198 7.45 -15.72 9.28
CA VAL A 198 7.43 -14.27 9.55
C VAL A 198 6.18 -13.64 8.96
N GLY A 199 5.88 -13.93 7.69
CA GLY A 199 4.70 -13.38 7.01
C GLY A 199 3.40 -13.82 7.66
N ARG A 200 3.27 -15.09 8.04
CA ARG A 200 2.05 -15.56 8.73
C ARG A 200 1.86 -14.88 10.09
N ARG A 201 2.92 -14.52 10.78
CA ARG A 201 2.83 -13.71 12.00
C ARG A 201 2.39 -12.29 11.72
N THR A 202 2.80 -11.68 10.62
CA THR A 202 2.31 -10.36 10.21
C THR A 202 0.82 -10.41 9.85
N VAL A 203 0.37 -11.46 9.18
CA VAL A 203 -1.06 -11.71 8.94
C VAL A 203 -1.82 -11.83 10.25
N ALA A 204 -1.33 -12.65 11.18
CA ALA A 204 -1.95 -12.84 12.49
C ALA A 204 -2.04 -11.53 13.28
N ALA A 205 -0.98 -10.71 13.27
CA ALA A 205 -0.98 -9.41 13.93
C ALA A 205 -1.98 -8.44 13.29
N THR A 206 -2.13 -8.49 11.97
CA THR A 206 -3.10 -7.65 11.25
C THR A 206 -4.54 -8.00 11.62
N ILE A 207 -4.87 -9.28 11.68
CA ILE A 207 -6.25 -9.74 11.94
C ILE A 207 -6.54 -9.95 13.44
N TYR A 208 -5.60 -9.65 14.32
CA TYR A 208 -5.74 -9.87 15.78
C TYR A 208 -6.98 -9.21 16.39
N ASN A 209 -7.33 -8.01 15.94
CA ASN A 209 -8.50 -7.29 16.41
C ASN A 209 -9.81 -7.69 15.72
N ALA A 210 -9.74 -8.57 14.72
CA ALA A 210 -10.92 -9.22 14.15
C ALA A 210 -11.12 -10.57 14.85
N PRO A 211 -12.33 -11.05 15.03
CA PRO A 211 -12.57 -12.40 15.52
C PRO A 211 -12.31 -13.43 14.42
N ALA A 212 -11.05 -13.53 14.00
CA ALA A 212 -10.60 -14.38 12.90
C ALA A 212 -9.28 -15.07 13.26
N GLU A 213 -9.07 -16.24 12.68
CA GLU A 213 -7.86 -17.02 12.81
C GLU A 213 -6.89 -16.77 11.62
N PRO A 214 -5.58 -16.95 11.80
CA PRO A 214 -4.61 -16.70 10.72
C PRO A 214 -4.83 -17.46 9.42
N ASP A 215 -5.49 -18.63 9.49
CA ASP A 215 -5.81 -19.45 8.32
C ASP A 215 -7.13 -19.08 7.64
N ASP A 216 -7.92 -18.19 8.22
CA ASP A 216 -9.23 -17.83 7.67
C ASP A 216 -9.17 -17.16 6.30
N PRO A 217 -8.20 -16.27 6.00
CA PRO A 217 -8.14 -15.66 4.69
C PRO A 217 -7.88 -16.68 3.56
N TRP A 218 -6.85 -17.51 3.70
CA TRP A 218 -6.31 -18.29 2.59
C TRP A 218 -6.08 -19.77 2.91
N GLY A 219 -6.57 -20.26 4.03
CA GLY A 219 -6.27 -21.59 4.50
C GLY A 219 -4.89 -21.72 5.16
N PRO A 220 -4.49 -22.93 5.56
CA PRO A 220 -3.20 -23.16 6.20
C PRO A 220 -2.03 -22.86 5.26
N MET A 221 -0.85 -22.70 5.85
CA MET A 221 0.39 -22.56 5.09
C MET A 221 0.54 -23.72 4.10
N ASN A 222 1.05 -23.40 2.92
CA ASN A 222 1.23 -24.31 1.77
C ASN A 222 -0.06 -24.77 1.08
N SER A 223 -1.24 -24.34 1.53
CA SER A 223 -2.46 -24.54 0.74
C SER A 223 -2.38 -23.75 -0.58
N PRO A 224 -3.12 -24.15 -1.63
CA PRO A 224 -3.07 -23.45 -2.92
C PRO A 224 -3.35 -21.95 -2.82
N GLN A 225 -4.35 -21.55 -2.03
CA GLN A 225 -4.68 -20.15 -1.85
C GLN A 225 -3.61 -19.38 -1.07
N SER A 226 -3.01 -19.98 -0.03
CA SER A 226 -1.89 -19.39 0.70
C SER A 226 -0.67 -19.21 -0.19
N ARG A 227 -0.38 -20.18 -1.07
CA ARG A 227 0.72 -20.08 -2.03
C ARG A 227 0.45 -19.03 -3.10
N TYR A 228 -0.78 -18.93 -3.59
CA TYR A 228 -1.17 -17.92 -4.58
C TYR A 228 -0.98 -16.50 -4.05
N ASN A 229 -1.24 -16.27 -2.78
CA ASN A 229 -1.11 -14.96 -2.13
C ASN A 229 0.27 -14.68 -1.53
N ASP A 230 1.29 -15.45 -1.88
CA ASP A 230 2.67 -15.22 -1.43
C ASP A 230 3.52 -14.64 -2.55
N VAL A 231 4.09 -13.46 -2.30
CA VAL A 231 4.85 -12.71 -3.30
C VAL A 231 6.21 -13.35 -3.60
N TYR A 232 6.83 -13.98 -2.59
CA TYR A 232 8.13 -14.62 -2.79
C TYR A 232 8.02 -15.85 -3.72
N ILE A 233 7.00 -16.67 -3.48
CA ILE A 233 6.71 -17.85 -4.33
C ILE A 233 6.41 -17.41 -5.78
N ASN A 234 5.69 -16.32 -5.95
CA ASN A 234 5.24 -15.81 -7.25
C ASN A 234 6.11 -14.66 -7.78
N ALA A 235 7.32 -14.48 -7.26
CA ALA A 235 8.17 -13.33 -7.53
C ALA A 235 8.52 -13.14 -9.01
N GLU A 236 8.58 -14.20 -9.80
CA GLU A 236 8.86 -14.09 -11.24
C GLU A 236 7.79 -13.29 -11.99
N LYS A 237 6.56 -13.22 -11.49
CA LYS A 237 5.48 -12.38 -12.03
C LYS A 237 5.80 -10.88 -11.92
N LEU A 238 6.62 -10.48 -10.98
CA LEU A 238 7.02 -9.08 -10.81
C LEU A 238 7.84 -8.54 -12.00
N ALA A 239 8.40 -9.41 -12.83
CA ALA A 239 9.10 -9.01 -14.05
C ALA A 239 8.22 -8.20 -15.00
N ASP A 240 6.91 -8.44 -15.00
CA ASP A 240 5.94 -7.80 -15.89
C ASP A 240 5.22 -6.61 -15.24
N GLN A 241 5.54 -6.27 -13.97
CA GLN A 241 5.01 -5.08 -13.30
C GLN A 241 5.95 -3.90 -13.53
N PRO A 242 5.56 -2.89 -14.34
CA PRO A 242 6.40 -1.69 -14.50
C PRO A 242 6.37 -0.81 -13.26
N ASN A 243 7.43 -0.05 -13.06
CA ASN A 243 7.47 1.04 -12.07
C ASN A 243 7.04 0.61 -10.66
N LEU A 244 7.68 -0.42 -10.14
CA LEU A 244 7.45 -0.92 -8.78
C LEU A 244 8.40 -0.22 -7.80
N TYR A 245 7.85 0.38 -6.77
CA TYR A 245 8.57 1.02 -5.68
C TYR A 245 8.30 0.26 -4.39
N VAL A 246 9.36 -0.15 -3.68
CA VAL A 246 9.26 -0.88 -2.42
C VAL A 246 10.06 -0.16 -1.35
N PHE A 247 9.37 0.25 -0.30
CA PHE A 247 9.93 0.98 0.83
C PHE A 247 9.78 0.16 2.12
N SER A 248 10.84 0.16 2.92
CA SER A 248 10.79 -0.20 4.34
C SER A 248 11.95 0.47 5.10
N ALA A 249 11.75 0.67 6.40
CA ALA A 249 12.79 1.13 7.30
C ALA A 249 13.23 0.00 8.24
N SER A 250 14.35 0.20 8.92
CA SER A 250 14.96 -0.86 9.76
C SER A 250 14.14 -1.21 11.01
N GLY A 251 13.24 -0.34 11.43
CA GLY A 251 12.59 -0.39 12.74
C GLY A 251 13.39 0.29 13.85
N THR A 252 14.56 0.85 13.51
CA THR A 252 15.38 1.57 14.48
C THR A 252 14.86 3.00 14.65
N TYR A 253 14.77 3.45 15.90
CA TYR A 253 14.30 4.79 16.23
C TYR A 253 15.26 5.85 15.68
N GLY A 254 14.75 6.78 14.88
CA GLY A 254 15.51 7.86 14.30
C GLY A 254 15.27 9.19 15.01
N ILE A 255 16.12 10.17 14.75
CA ILE A 255 16.03 11.49 15.39
C ILE A 255 14.70 12.20 15.09
N ASN A 256 14.10 11.95 13.93
CA ASN A 256 12.83 12.55 13.53
C ASN A 256 11.61 11.90 14.21
N ASP A 257 11.78 10.72 14.78
CA ASP A 257 10.79 10.14 15.68
C ASP A 257 10.70 10.93 16.99
N MET A 258 11.71 11.74 17.30
CA MET A 258 11.79 12.49 18.54
C MET A 258 11.44 13.97 18.38
N ASN A 259 11.90 14.63 17.33
CA ASN A 259 11.97 16.09 17.28
C ASN A 259 11.51 16.72 15.94
N GLY A 260 11.12 15.94 14.96
CA GLY A 260 10.73 16.48 13.63
C GLY A 260 9.31 17.09 13.60
N PRO A 261 8.94 17.80 12.53
CA PRO A 261 7.58 18.33 12.33
C PRO A 261 6.53 17.23 12.28
N ASN A 262 6.94 16.01 11.96
CA ASN A 262 6.13 14.81 12.01
C ASN A 262 6.36 14.01 13.30
N ALA A 263 6.96 14.64 14.34
CA ALA A 263 7.15 13.97 15.63
C ALA A 263 5.83 13.49 16.20
N PRO A 264 5.77 12.27 16.73
CA PRO A 264 4.52 11.69 17.21
C PRO A 264 3.99 12.47 18.40
N LYS A 265 2.68 12.53 18.50
CA LYS A 265 2.02 12.89 19.75
C LYS A 265 2.35 11.85 20.85
N GLU A 266 2.19 12.20 22.10
CA GLU A 266 2.62 11.35 23.22
C GLU A 266 2.05 9.92 23.18
N TRP A 267 0.79 9.75 22.74
CA TRP A 267 0.19 8.43 22.60
C TRP A 267 0.81 7.59 21.47
N GLU A 268 1.19 8.24 20.36
CA GLU A 268 1.87 7.58 19.23
C GLU A 268 3.30 7.16 19.61
N LYS A 269 3.97 7.90 20.48
CA LYS A 269 5.30 7.53 21.00
C LYS A 269 5.29 6.20 21.73
N LYS A 270 4.22 5.93 22.47
CA LYS A 270 4.06 4.66 23.19
C LYS A 270 3.88 3.50 22.22
N ASP A 271 2.99 3.65 21.23
CA ASP A 271 2.72 2.60 20.26
C ASP A 271 3.95 2.33 19.36
N ARG A 272 4.68 3.34 18.97
CA ARG A 272 5.94 3.19 18.23
C ARG A 272 7.00 2.42 19.01
N ARG A 273 7.12 2.67 20.30
CA ARG A 273 8.11 2.00 21.17
C ARG A 273 7.78 0.53 21.43
N THR A 274 6.53 0.12 21.27
CA THR A 274 6.10 -1.25 21.61
C THR A 274 5.86 -2.13 20.40
N ALA A 275 5.18 -1.64 19.38
CA ALA A 275 4.81 -2.41 18.19
C ALA A 275 5.46 -1.88 16.90
N GLY A 276 5.61 -0.56 16.77
CA GLY A 276 6.09 0.07 15.54
C GLY A 276 7.50 -0.36 15.11
N PHE A 277 8.39 -0.69 16.05
CA PHE A 277 9.72 -1.20 15.74
C PHE A 277 9.68 -2.60 15.18
N GLN A 278 8.95 -3.48 15.84
CA GLN A 278 8.89 -4.90 15.49
C GLN A 278 8.21 -5.12 14.15
N ILE A 279 7.13 -4.40 13.91
CA ILE A 279 6.37 -4.50 12.65
C ILE A 279 7.23 -4.00 11.49
N GLU A 280 7.90 -2.85 11.64
CA GLU A 280 8.75 -2.31 10.58
C GLU A 280 9.98 -3.21 10.34
N ALA A 281 10.61 -3.72 11.40
CA ALA A 281 11.72 -4.65 11.28
C ALA A 281 11.31 -5.94 10.56
N ALA A 282 10.11 -6.45 10.83
CA ALA A 282 9.58 -7.62 10.13
C ALA A 282 9.32 -7.32 8.64
N ALA A 283 8.73 -6.17 8.32
CA ALA A 283 8.53 -5.74 6.95
C ALA A 283 9.87 -5.58 6.21
N ASN A 284 10.84 -4.98 6.86
CA ASN A 284 12.18 -4.79 6.30
C ASN A 284 12.87 -6.14 6.01
N TYR A 285 12.79 -7.07 6.94
CA TYR A 285 13.31 -8.43 6.74
C TYR A 285 12.65 -9.12 5.54
N CYS A 286 11.33 -9.06 5.45
CA CYS A 286 10.58 -9.62 4.32
C CYS A 286 11.02 -8.99 2.99
N ASN A 287 11.17 -7.68 2.94
CA ASN A 287 11.53 -6.97 1.70
C ASN A 287 12.97 -7.24 1.26
N HIS A 288 13.90 -7.40 2.20
CA HIS A 288 15.27 -7.83 1.87
C HIS A 288 15.30 -9.24 1.29
N LEU A 289 14.52 -10.17 1.83
CA LEU A 289 14.39 -11.51 1.27
C LEU A 289 13.76 -11.47 -0.13
N LEU A 290 12.74 -10.66 -0.32
CA LEU A 290 12.09 -10.49 -1.62
C LEU A 290 13.09 -9.92 -2.65
N LYS A 291 13.87 -8.91 -2.28
CA LYS A 291 14.93 -8.37 -3.14
C LYS A 291 15.94 -9.43 -3.53
N SER A 292 16.40 -10.21 -2.56
CA SER A 292 17.31 -11.33 -2.83
C SER A 292 16.72 -12.31 -3.85
N ARG A 293 15.43 -12.59 -3.75
CA ARG A 293 14.73 -13.47 -4.69
C ARG A 293 14.64 -12.86 -6.08
N THR A 294 14.17 -11.62 -6.20
CA THR A 294 14.06 -10.93 -7.50
C THR A 294 15.43 -10.73 -8.16
N ASP A 295 16.46 -10.42 -7.38
CA ASP A 295 17.83 -10.34 -7.87
C ASP A 295 18.31 -11.66 -8.45
N SER A 296 18.02 -12.78 -7.78
CA SER A 296 18.36 -14.10 -8.27
C SER A 296 17.65 -14.50 -9.56
N LEU A 297 16.47 -13.90 -9.79
CA LEU A 297 15.68 -14.08 -11.02
C LEU A 297 16.06 -13.09 -12.13
N GLY A 298 16.97 -12.17 -11.87
CA GLY A 298 17.36 -11.14 -12.83
C GLY A 298 16.34 -10.01 -12.98
N ILE A 299 15.40 -9.86 -12.04
CA ILE A 299 14.37 -8.83 -12.06
C ILE A 299 14.87 -7.62 -11.28
N ARG A 300 15.34 -6.58 -11.98
CA ARG A 300 16.01 -5.43 -11.38
C ARG A 300 15.53 -4.08 -11.91
N ASP A 301 15.41 -3.94 -13.21
CA ASP A 301 15.27 -2.64 -13.88
C ASP A 301 13.92 -1.96 -13.62
N ASN A 302 12.90 -2.72 -13.25
CA ASN A 302 11.55 -2.25 -13.01
C ASN A 302 11.24 -2.06 -11.51
N ILE A 303 12.18 -2.35 -10.60
CA ILE A 303 11.98 -2.26 -9.17
C ILE A 303 12.96 -1.26 -8.56
N SER A 304 12.44 -0.28 -7.83
CA SER A 304 13.20 0.64 -7.00
C SER A 304 13.04 0.24 -5.53
N TRP A 305 14.14 -0.16 -4.89
CA TRP A 305 14.17 -0.54 -3.49
C TRP A 305 14.64 0.64 -2.65
N ASP A 306 13.81 1.06 -1.71
CA ASP A 306 14.10 2.17 -0.80
C ASP A 306 14.16 1.63 0.64
N PHE A 307 15.35 1.20 1.05
CA PHE A 307 15.61 0.70 2.39
C PHE A 307 16.23 1.81 3.23
N ARG A 308 15.54 2.16 4.33
CA ARG A 308 16.01 3.19 5.26
C ARG A 308 16.69 2.54 6.45
N LEU A 309 17.87 3.06 6.78
CA LEU A 309 18.66 2.55 7.90
C LEU A 309 18.04 2.85 9.26
N THR A 310 17.34 3.97 9.37
CA THR A 310 16.53 4.32 10.53
C THR A 310 15.11 4.64 10.11
N GLY A 311 14.17 4.40 11.00
CA GLY A 311 12.77 4.70 10.78
C GLY A 311 11.87 3.65 11.40
N THR A 312 10.67 4.07 11.73
CA THR A 312 9.66 3.27 12.39
C THR A 312 8.42 3.10 11.52
N HIS A 313 7.50 2.26 11.94
CA HIS A 313 6.23 2.01 11.25
C HIS A 313 5.26 3.18 11.48
N SER A 314 5.44 4.27 10.71
CA SER A 314 4.74 5.53 10.99
C SER A 314 4.57 6.45 9.79
N TRP A 315 3.58 7.35 9.91
CA TRP A 315 3.08 8.18 8.83
C TRP A 315 4.10 9.18 8.27
N GLY A 316 5.01 9.69 9.08
CA GLY A 316 6.04 10.61 8.59
C GLY A 316 6.93 9.97 7.52
N TYR A 317 7.30 8.72 7.71
CA TYR A 317 8.07 7.96 6.73
C TYR A 317 7.25 7.61 5.49
N TRP A 318 5.95 7.35 5.66
CA TRP A 318 5.07 7.04 4.51
C TRP A 318 4.77 8.28 3.67
N GLN A 319 4.66 9.47 4.28
CA GLN A 319 4.59 10.71 3.53
C GLN A 319 5.86 10.94 2.70
N ASP A 320 7.03 10.78 3.29
CA ASP A 320 8.31 10.87 2.58
C ASP A 320 8.38 9.84 1.44
N ALA A 321 7.99 8.61 1.70
CA ALA A 321 7.95 7.57 0.70
C ALA A 321 6.99 7.90 -0.46
N LEU A 322 5.83 8.50 -0.18
CA LEU A 322 4.92 9.00 -1.22
C LEU A 322 5.62 10.00 -2.14
N HIS A 323 6.34 10.95 -1.57
CA HIS A 323 7.09 11.96 -2.33
C HIS A 323 8.20 11.32 -3.17
N ARG A 324 8.91 10.35 -2.62
CA ARG A 324 9.94 9.61 -3.37
C ARG A 324 9.37 8.69 -4.44
N PHE A 325 8.17 8.20 -4.25
CA PHE A 325 7.44 7.41 -5.24
C PHE A 325 6.94 8.26 -6.41
N TRP A 326 6.69 9.55 -6.20
CA TRP A 326 6.08 10.40 -7.24
C TRP A 326 6.81 10.37 -8.59
N PRO A 327 8.14 10.52 -8.70
CA PRO A 327 8.81 10.45 -9.99
C PRO A 327 8.60 9.12 -10.73
N ILE A 328 8.52 8.03 -9.99
CA ILE A 328 8.26 6.68 -10.53
C ILE A 328 6.80 6.57 -10.99
N MET A 329 5.86 7.06 -10.19
CA MET A 329 4.44 7.12 -10.51
C MET A 329 4.21 7.99 -11.76
N ALA A 330 4.81 9.16 -11.82
CA ALA A 330 4.73 10.08 -12.96
C ALA A 330 5.22 9.43 -14.25
N ARG A 331 6.34 8.71 -14.19
CA ARG A 331 6.85 7.93 -15.33
C ARG A 331 5.82 6.93 -15.82
N GLY A 332 5.15 6.22 -14.92
CA GLY A 332 4.06 5.30 -15.25
C GLY A 332 2.86 6.02 -15.91
N PHE A 333 2.58 7.25 -15.52
CA PHE A 333 1.52 8.06 -16.10
C PHE A 333 1.92 8.74 -17.42
N GLY A 334 3.19 8.67 -17.81
CA GLY A 334 3.70 9.43 -18.96
C GLY A 334 3.86 10.92 -18.66
N LEU A 335 4.03 11.30 -17.41
CA LEU A 335 4.25 12.67 -16.95
C LEU A 335 5.71 12.89 -16.58
N ASP A 336 6.15 14.14 -16.62
CA ASP A 336 7.43 14.55 -16.06
C ASP A 336 7.28 14.76 -14.54
N GLY A 337 7.84 13.87 -13.76
CA GLY A 337 7.87 13.93 -12.30
C GLY A 337 9.24 14.25 -11.73
N GLY A 338 10.19 14.64 -12.59
CA GLY A 338 11.58 14.82 -12.19
C GLY A 338 12.38 13.50 -12.20
N SER A 339 13.61 13.57 -11.76
CA SER A 339 14.50 12.41 -11.69
C SER A 339 14.06 11.46 -10.58
N VAL A 340 14.10 10.16 -10.87
CA VAL A 340 13.93 9.13 -9.84
C VAL A 340 15.13 9.21 -8.91
N PRO A 341 14.94 9.35 -7.59
CA PRO A 341 16.04 9.38 -6.63
C PRO A 341 16.90 8.12 -6.71
N ASP A 342 18.21 8.28 -6.56
CA ASP A 342 19.08 7.13 -6.31
C ASP A 342 18.84 6.66 -4.88
N MET A 343 18.10 5.57 -4.73
CA MET A 343 17.68 5.06 -3.42
C MET A 343 18.86 4.58 -2.57
N ASP A 344 20.01 4.29 -3.17
CA ASP A 344 21.19 3.85 -2.46
C ASP A 344 22.08 5.01 -2.01
N THR A 345 22.01 6.17 -2.68
CA THR A 345 22.94 7.28 -2.47
C THR A 345 22.29 8.55 -1.93
N ASP A 346 20.99 8.76 -2.18
CA ASP A 346 20.32 9.98 -1.77
C ASP A 346 19.58 9.77 -0.45
N GLY A 347 20.28 10.05 0.65
CA GLY A 347 19.64 10.23 1.94
C GLY A 347 18.88 11.55 2.04
N GLU A 348 18.39 12.08 0.93
CA GLU A 348 17.68 13.34 0.94
C GLU A 348 16.41 13.24 1.77
N ILE A 349 16.34 14.14 2.73
CA ILE A 349 15.23 14.27 3.65
C ILE A 349 14.17 15.12 2.95
N VAL A 350 13.02 14.55 2.70
CA VAL A 350 11.88 15.29 2.22
C VAL A 350 11.00 15.64 3.42
N ASP A 351 10.70 16.93 3.59
CA ASP A 351 9.80 17.45 4.63
C ASP A 351 10.15 17.06 6.08
N GLY A 352 11.45 17.00 6.40
CA GLY A 352 11.91 16.75 7.77
C GLY A 352 11.75 15.32 8.27
N SER A 353 11.29 14.40 7.44
CA SER A 353 11.39 12.98 7.77
C SER A 353 12.83 12.53 7.52
N SER A 354 13.56 12.20 8.57
CA SER A 354 14.93 11.77 8.41
C SER A 354 14.98 10.34 7.97
N ALA A 355 15.66 10.13 6.90
CA ALA A 355 16.09 8.81 6.59
C ALA A 355 17.58 8.86 6.28
N LEU A 356 18.34 8.25 7.14
CA LEU A 356 19.71 7.90 6.81
C LEU A 356 19.62 6.66 5.91
N THR A 357 20.23 6.75 4.75
CA THR A 357 20.42 5.58 3.89
C THR A 357 21.66 4.81 4.36
N THR A 358 21.81 3.58 3.88
CA THR A 358 23.00 2.76 4.16
C THR A 358 24.29 3.48 3.80
N ASN A 359 24.28 4.33 2.77
CA ASN A 359 25.45 5.08 2.34
C ASN A 359 25.81 6.25 3.24
N ASP A 360 24.83 6.87 3.92
CA ASP A 360 25.09 7.96 4.86
C ASP A 360 25.92 7.51 6.06
N LEU A 361 25.83 6.25 6.44
CA LEU A 361 26.64 5.66 7.52
C LEU A 361 28.00 5.11 7.05
N LEU A 362 28.13 4.83 5.78
CA LEU A 362 29.38 4.35 5.22
C LEU A 362 30.31 5.49 4.76
N SER A 363 29.78 6.71 4.64
CA SER A 363 30.63 7.89 4.40
C SER A 363 31.34 8.24 5.71
N SER A 364 32.64 8.12 5.70
CA SER A 364 33.55 8.33 6.85
C SER A 364 33.47 9.70 7.52
N ASP A 365 32.74 10.64 6.95
CA ASP A 365 32.64 12.01 7.45
C ASP A 365 31.50 12.20 8.48
N SER A 366 30.56 11.25 8.57
CA SER A 366 29.44 11.36 9.51
C SER A 366 29.73 10.75 10.90
N VAL A 367 30.76 9.94 11.02
CA VAL A 367 31.09 9.23 12.27
C VAL A 367 32.06 10.02 13.19
N LEU A 368 32.72 11.05 12.68
CA LEU A 368 33.75 11.78 13.41
C LEU A 368 33.35 13.19 13.86
N SER A 369 32.12 13.63 13.68
CA SER A 369 31.68 14.96 14.10
C SER A 369 30.90 15.02 15.43
N SER A 370 30.96 13.99 16.25
CA SER A 370 30.29 13.97 17.56
C SER A 370 31.27 14.03 18.76
N GLU A 371 32.51 14.44 18.54
CA GLU A 371 33.43 14.79 19.63
C GLU A 371 33.94 16.22 19.43
N ASP A 372 33.16 17.19 19.99
CA ASP A 372 33.65 18.41 20.61
C ASP A 372 32.53 19.03 21.47
#